data_51b0f8e487314360ed091dfcd6b5d94e
#
_entry.id   51b0f8e487314360ed091dfcd6b5d94e
#
_cell.length_a   1.000
_cell.length_b   1.000
_cell.length_c   1.000
_cell.angle_alpha   90.00
_cell.angle_beta   90.00
_cell.angle_gamma   90.00
#
_symmetry.space_group_name_H-M   'P 1'
#
loop_
_entity.id
_entity.type
_entity.pdbx_description
1 polymer ?
#
loop_
_entity_poly.entity_id
_entity_poly.type
_entity_poly.pdbx_seq_one_letter_code
_entity_poly.pdbx_strand_id
1 'polypeptide(L)'
;MPSNTPSHVVVIGAGWAGWGAAKSLCEAGVRVTLIDGMNDPTGSTPLATPSGKPFEAGTRGFWKDYPNINALTEELKLGNRFTEFTTSAFWSPNGLEATAPVFGDGPQLPSPLGQAFATINNFKRLPVADRLSIAGLLVAMLDLNRNDAVYQQYDGIDALTLFKQLRISDRMINEFLRPILLVGLFKPPEELSAAVTMELLYYYALAHQDSFDVRWIKSKSIAEQLLAPLSQRLRNQHHLDVLGGTLASRLNVSPDGTSVTSVETNSLATGRSAVIHDVDAVVLAVGAKGMEALMAKSPECAALSPELVRAGTLGAIDVVSVRLWLDRTVPVADPANVLSRFQALQGSGATFFMLDQLQPDTQQELWGADPVQGSVVASDFYNSTAIAELSDQGIVDCLMQELLPMVQPDFRTAQVVDQDVRRYPRSVSLFSPGSFKQRPPLETSMSSIVCAGDWVRMEDREFGAKGLCQERAYVCGLEAGNSLLKRKIVSGTTQSQPLQHPVIPIRADEPQVVFGRTINKLVMDQLDLFGLKHPWLRS
;
A
#
# COMPACT_ATOMS: atom_id res chain seq x y z
N MET A 1 -41.46 16.26 -6.14
CA MET A 1 -41.19 14.86 -6.47
C MET A 1 -39.66 14.74 -6.46
N PRO A 2 -39.03 13.77 -5.78
CA PRO A 2 -37.62 13.59 -5.91
C PRO A 2 -37.31 13.32 -7.39
N SER A 3 -36.28 13.95 -7.92
CA SER A 3 -35.85 13.75 -9.29
C SER A 3 -35.47 12.27 -9.46
N ASN A 4 -36.03 11.61 -10.47
CA ASN A 4 -35.77 10.20 -10.77
C ASN A 4 -34.37 10.00 -11.39
N THR A 5 -33.50 11.03 -11.36
CA THR A 5 -32.17 11.03 -11.91
C THR A 5 -31.18 10.56 -10.84
N PRO A 6 -30.36 9.53 -11.10
CA PRO A 6 -29.36 9.09 -10.15
C PRO A 6 -28.34 10.21 -9.86
N SER A 7 -27.87 10.31 -8.63
CA SER A 7 -26.79 11.22 -8.27
C SER A 7 -25.54 10.95 -9.10
N HIS A 8 -24.74 11.98 -9.33
CA HIS A 8 -23.49 11.93 -10.07
C HIS A 8 -22.30 12.15 -9.13
N VAL A 9 -21.41 11.17 -9.05
CA VAL A 9 -20.17 11.26 -8.26
C VAL A 9 -18.96 11.23 -9.17
N VAL A 10 -18.03 12.14 -8.92
CA VAL A 10 -16.70 12.12 -9.56
C VAL A 10 -15.70 11.48 -8.62
N VAL A 11 -15.02 10.42 -9.07
CA VAL A 11 -13.92 9.76 -8.36
C VAL A 11 -12.61 10.19 -9.00
N ILE A 12 -11.73 10.81 -8.23
CA ILE A 12 -10.44 11.34 -8.70
C ILE A 12 -9.31 10.42 -8.24
N GLY A 13 -8.71 9.71 -9.19
CA GLY A 13 -7.69 8.68 -8.97
C GLY A 13 -8.25 7.27 -9.14
N ALA A 14 -7.62 6.46 -10.02
CA ALA A 14 -8.04 5.10 -10.36
C ALA A 14 -7.10 4.01 -9.78
N GLY A 15 -6.50 4.26 -8.63
CA GLY A 15 -5.87 3.23 -7.82
C GLY A 15 -6.90 2.31 -7.15
N TRP A 16 -6.46 1.39 -6.30
CA TRP A 16 -7.35 0.49 -5.56
C TRP A 16 -8.48 1.22 -4.82
N ALA A 17 -8.17 2.38 -4.22
CA ALA A 17 -9.16 3.18 -3.51
C ALA A 17 -10.23 3.76 -4.46
N GLY A 18 -9.82 4.29 -5.61
CA GLY A 18 -10.78 4.79 -6.61
C GLY A 18 -11.68 3.69 -7.16
N TRP A 19 -11.13 2.52 -7.46
CA TRP A 19 -11.91 1.37 -7.90
C TRP A 19 -12.84 0.82 -6.82
N GLY A 20 -12.41 0.83 -5.55
CA GLY A 20 -13.28 0.50 -4.42
C GLY A 20 -14.48 1.45 -4.31
N ALA A 21 -14.24 2.75 -4.40
CA ALA A 21 -15.31 3.75 -4.37
C ALA A 21 -16.25 3.63 -5.58
N ALA A 22 -15.70 3.47 -6.79
CA ALA A 22 -16.49 3.27 -8.00
C ALA A 22 -17.40 2.03 -7.88
N LYS A 23 -16.84 0.90 -7.36
CA LYS A 23 -17.63 -0.32 -7.14
C LYS A 23 -18.80 -0.09 -6.19
N SER A 24 -18.53 0.45 -4.99
CA SER A 24 -19.57 0.68 -3.99
C SER A 24 -20.69 1.59 -4.52
N LEU A 25 -20.35 2.67 -5.21
CA LEU A 25 -21.30 3.64 -5.75
C LEU A 25 -22.08 3.09 -6.96
N CYS A 26 -21.38 2.48 -7.93
CA CYS A 26 -22.03 1.93 -9.12
C CYS A 26 -23.02 0.82 -8.77
N GLU A 27 -22.67 -0.08 -7.87
CA GLU A 27 -23.57 -1.18 -7.43
C GLU A 27 -24.80 -0.66 -6.66
N ALA A 28 -24.70 0.52 -6.06
CA ALA A 28 -25.84 1.23 -5.48
C ALA A 28 -26.68 2.01 -6.53
N GLY A 29 -26.30 1.96 -7.80
CA GLY A 29 -27.00 2.64 -8.90
C GLY A 29 -26.71 4.14 -9.02
N VAL A 30 -25.58 4.60 -8.45
CA VAL A 30 -25.08 5.97 -8.59
C VAL A 30 -24.28 6.08 -9.89
N ARG A 31 -24.45 7.17 -10.63
CA ARG A 31 -23.61 7.48 -11.79
C ARG A 31 -22.22 7.90 -11.32
N VAL A 32 -21.18 7.30 -11.89
CA VAL A 32 -19.78 7.57 -11.52
C VAL A 32 -18.97 7.99 -12.74
N THR A 33 -18.20 9.07 -12.58
CA THR A 33 -17.11 9.43 -13.51
C THR A 33 -15.78 9.27 -12.78
N LEU A 34 -14.96 8.30 -13.22
CA LEU A 34 -13.64 8.02 -12.69
C LEU A 34 -12.58 8.71 -13.54
N ILE A 35 -11.73 9.53 -12.93
CA ILE A 35 -10.69 10.33 -13.61
C ILE A 35 -9.30 9.86 -13.17
N ASP A 36 -8.39 9.67 -14.11
CA ASP A 36 -6.98 9.37 -13.79
C ASP A 36 -6.03 9.93 -14.84
N GLY A 37 -4.81 10.28 -14.41
CA GLY A 37 -3.72 10.72 -15.28
C GLY A 37 -3.15 9.60 -16.15
N MET A 38 -3.34 8.32 -15.81
CA MET A 38 -2.97 7.20 -16.68
C MET A 38 -3.84 7.20 -17.94
N ASN A 39 -3.23 6.92 -19.09
CA ASN A 39 -3.96 6.89 -20.37
C ASN A 39 -5.09 5.84 -20.37
N ASP A 40 -4.83 4.67 -19.84
CA ASP A 40 -5.85 3.63 -19.62
C ASP A 40 -5.84 3.16 -18.16
N PRO A 41 -6.62 3.80 -17.28
CA PRO A 41 -6.71 3.39 -15.88
C PRO A 41 -7.57 2.14 -15.66
N THR A 42 -8.22 1.61 -16.70
CA THR A 42 -9.03 0.39 -16.62
C THR A 42 -8.17 -0.87 -16.55
N GLY A 43 -6.89 -0.78 -16.91
CA GLY A 43 -5.98 -1.93 -17.00
C GLY A 43 -6.22 -2.82 -18.23
N SER A 44 -7.08 -2.41 -19.17
CA SER A 44 -7.35 -3.18 -20.39
C SER A 44 -6.17 -3.15 -21.37
N THR A 45 -5.39 -2.06 -21.33
CA THR A 45 -4.15 -1.91 -22.10
C THR A 45 -2.97 -1.97 -21.14
N PRO A 46 -2.11 -3.00 -21.22
CA PRO A 46 -0.93 -3.09 -20.37
C PRO A 46 0.02 -1.91 -20.62
N LEU A 47 0.67 -1.46 -19.57
CA LEU A 47 1.80 -0.56 -19.72
C LEU A 47 2.92 -1.28 -20.44
N ALA A 48 3.61 -0.57 -21.33
CA ALA A 48 4.73 -1.12 -22.08
C ALA A 48 5.99 -0.27 -21.91
N THR A 49 7.14 -0.94 -22.09
CA THR A 49 8.43 -0.29 -22.26
C THR A 49 8.53 0.38 -23.64
N PRO A 50 9.52 1.22 -23.91
CA PRO A 50 9.77 1.75 -25.24
C PRO A 50 10.00 0.65 -26.30
N SER A 51 10.52 -0.51 -25.89
CA SER A 51 10.71 -1.71 -26.76
C SER A 51 9.44 -2.54 -26.95
N GLY A 52 8.33 -2.19 -26.32
CA GLY A 52 7.05 -2.91 -26.44
C GLY A 52 6.86 -4.06 -25.47
N LYS A 53 7.80 -4.32 -24.56
CA LYS A 53 7.63 -5.35 -23.53
C LYS A 53 6.70 -4.88 -22.41
N PRO A 54 5.94 -5.79 -21.76
CA PRO A 54 5.02 -5.40 -20.68
C PRO A 54 5.78 -4.93 -19.44
N PHE A 55 5.26 -3.88 -18.82
CA PHE A 55 5.82 -3.28 -17.60
C PHE A 55 4.72 -3.03 -16.57
N GLU A 56 5.00 -3.30 -15.32
CA GLU A 56 4.22 -2.86 -14.18
C GLU A 56 5.16 -2.27 -13.11
N ALA A 57 4.82 -1.10 -12.58
CA ALA A 57 5.58 -0.48 -11.51
C ALA A 57 5.34 -1.20 -10.19
N GLY A 58 6.40 -1.73 -9.61
CA GLY A 58 6.36 -2.43 -8.33
C GLY A 58 5.73 -3.83 -8.42
N THR A 59 6.42 -4.82 -7.92
CA THR A 59 5.87 -6.16 -7.75
C THR A 59 5.17 -6.22 -6.39
N ARG A 60 3.82 -6.27 -6.40
CA ARG A 60 3.02 -6.15 -5.19
C ARG A 60 2.56 -7.50 -4.68
N GLY A 61 2.80 -7.75 -3.39
CA GLY A 61 2.32 -8.94 -2.70
C GLY A 61 0.85 -8.86 -2.31
N PHE A 62 0.22 -10.03 -2.25
CA PHE A 62 -1.14 -10.23 -1.73
C PHE A 62 -1.04 -11.13 -0.50
N TRP A 63 -1.28 -10.54 0.66
CA TRP A 63 -1.18 -11.25 1.92
C TRP A 63 -2.42 -12.10 2.20
N LYS A 64 -2.26 -13.09 3.06
CA LYS A 64 -3.34 -13.97 3.51
C LYS A 64 -4.55 -13.17 4.00
N ASP A 65 -4.29 -12.11 4.76
CA ASP A 65 -5.31 -11.23 5.35
C ASP A 65 -5.72 -10.08 4.40
N TYR A 66 -6.01 -10.41 3.13
CA TYR A 66 -6.64 -9.52 2.15
C TYR A 66 -8.05 -10.03 1.81
N PRO A 67 -9.00 -10.05 2.80
CA PRO A 67 -10.30 -10.70 2.60
C PRO A 67 -11.16 -10.02 1.52
N ASN A 68 -11.11 -8.69 1.39
CA ASN A 68 -11.95 -7.97 0.43
C ASN A 68 -11.42 -8.10 -1.01
N ILE A 69 -10.12 -8.10 -1.23
CA ILE A 69 -9.55 -8.39 -2.56
C ILE A 69 -9.79 -9.85 -2.94
N ASN A 70 -9.68 -10.79 -1.99
CA ASN A 70 -10.02 -12.19 -2.25
C ASN A 70 -11.49 -12.34 -2.62
N ALA A 71 -12.41 -11.71 -1.86
CA ALA A 71 -13.83 -11.71 -2.17
C ALA A 71 -14.14 -11.09 -3.55
N LEU A 72 -13.40 -10.03 -3.94
CA LEU A 72 -13.52 -9.44 -5.28
C LEU A 72 -13.18 -10.46 -6.38
N THR A 73 -12.10 -11.25 -6.21
CA THR A 73 -11.74 -12.26 -7.21
C THR A 73 -12.77 -13.38 -7.34
N GLU A 74 -13.38 -13.78 -6.23
CA GLU A 74 -14.47 -14.76 -6.21
C GLU A 74 -15.74 -14.21 -6.85
N GLU A 75 -16.12 -12.99 -6.49
CA GLU A 75 -17.29 -12.31 -7.05
C GLU A 75 -17.20 -12.13 -8.56
N LEU A 76 -16.03 -11.77 -9.07
CA LEU A 76 -15.76 -11.62 -10.50
C LEU A 76 -15.55 -12.96 -11.21
N LYS A 77 -15.54 -14.08 -10.49
CA LYS A 77 -15.33 -15.46 -11.00
C LYS A 77 -14.03 -15.58 -11.79
N LEU A 78 -12.96 -14.97 -11.31
CA LEU A 78 -11.69 -14.92 -12.04
C LEU A 78 -10.89 -16.25 -11.97
N GLY A 79 -11.27 -17.17 -11.09
CA GLY A 79 -10.47 -18.34 -10.76
C GLY A 79 -9.18 -17.96 -10.01
N ASN A 80 -8.22 -18.89 -9.95
CA ASN A 80 -6.96 -18.62 -9.27
C ASN A 80 -6.05 -17.71 -10.12
N ARG A 81 -5.90 -16.44 -9.72
CA ARG A 81 -5.03 -15.43 -10.34
C ARG A 81 -3.69 -15.29 -9.64
N PHE A 82 -3.50 -15.96 -8.53
CA PHE A 82 -2.34 -15.83 -7.68
C PHE A 82 -1.44 -17.07 -7.75
N THR A 83 -0.16 -16.86 -7.47
CA THR A 83 0.78 -17.96 -7.18
C THR A 83 0.36 -18.69 -5.89
N GLU A 84 1.00 -19.81 -5.59
CA GLU A 84 1.02 -20.30 -4.21
C GLU A 84 1.72 -19.26 -3.31
N PHE A 85 1.54 -19.36 -1.99
CA PHE A 85 2.30 -18.55 -1.05
C PHE A 85 3.79 -18.89 -1.19
N THR A 86 4.65 -17.88 -1.09
CA THR A 86 6.08 -18.02 -1.38
C THR A 86 6.94 -17.55 -0.22
N THR A 87 8.09 -18.18 -0.07
CA THR A 87 9.15 -17.71 0.83
C THR A 87 9.78 -16.42 0.32
N SER A 88 10.36 -15.64 1.24
CA SER A 88 11.14 -14.46 0.92
C SER A 88 12.50 -14.52 1.61
N ALA A 89 13.56 -14.13 0.91
CA ALA A 89 14.93 -14.13 1.42
C ALA A 89 15.43 -12.71 1.68
N PHE A 90 16.17 -12.52 2.77
CA PHE A 90 16.75 -11.25 3.20
C PHE A 90 18.25 -11.30 3.12
N TRP A 91 18.84 -10.39 2.36
CA TRP A 91 20.25 -10.37 2.02
C TRP A 91 20.96 -9.09 2.45
N SER A 92 22.22 -9.23 2.82
CA SER A 92 23.14 -8.14 3.11
C SER A 92 24.51 -8.42 2.50
N PRO A 93 25.49 -7.51 2.63
CA PRO A 93 26.87 -7.80 2.24
C PRO A 93 27.47 -9.03 2.91
N ASN A 94 26.89 -9.48 4.02
CA ASN A 94 27.33 -10.69 4.73
C ASN A 94 26.70 -11.99 4.16
N GLY A 95 25.85 -11.91 3.15
CA GLY A 95 25.10 -13.02 2.58
C GLY A 95 23.66 -13.10 3.08
N LEU A 96 23.10 -14.32 3.09
CA LEU A 96 21.72 -14.58 3.55
C LEU A 96 21.61 -14.38 5.07
N GLU A 97 20.78 -13.43 5.48
CA GLU A 97 20.53 -13.11 6.89
C GLU A 97 19.37 -13.91 7.47
N ALA A 98 18.26 -13.95 6.73
CA ALA A 98 17.06 -14.64 7.14
C ALA A 98 16.22 -15.09 5.93
N THR A 99 15.35 -16.06 6.15
CA THR A 99 14.25 -16.40 5.25
C THR A 99 12.93 -16.30 6.01
N ALA A 100 11.93 -15.70 5.41
CA ALA A 100 10.54 -15.77 5.88
C ALA A 100 9.90 -16.99 5.22
N PRO A 101 9.50 -18.00 5.98
CA PRO A 101 8.83 -19.19 5.44
C PRO A 101 7.38 -18.86 5.05
N VAL A 102 6.71 -19.80 4.40
CA VAL A 102 5.25 -19.82 4.36
C VAL A 102 4.77 -20.34 5.73
N PHE A 103 4.21 -19.46 6.53
CA PHE A 103 3.83 -19.76 7.90
C PHE A 103 2.61 -20.71 7.99
N GLY A 104 1.78 -20.71 6.95
CA GLY A 104 0.62 -21.60 6.84
C GLY A 104 0.96 -23.06 6.61
N ASP A 105 2.18 -23.39 6.14
CA ASP A 105 2.60 -24.76 5.86
C ASP A 105 3.00 -25.54 7.13
N GLY A 106 3.26 -24.85 8.23
CA GLY A 106 3.65 -25.44 9.50
C GLY A 106 2.49 -25.65 10.47
N PRO A 107 2.75 -26.30 11.62
CA PRO A 107 1.78 -26.38 12.71
C PRO A 107 1.36 -24.97 13.15
N GLN A 108 0.06 -24.74 13.22
CA GLN A 108 -0.49 -23.45 13.65
C GLN A 108 -0.48 -23.36 15.17
N LEU A 109 0.34 -22.47 15.70
CA LEU A 109 0.46 -22.21 17.13
C LEU A 109 -0.05 -20.80 17.45
N PRO A 110 -0.49 -20.54 18.68
CA PRO A 110 -0.91 -19.20 19.09
C PRO A 110 0.21 -18.15 18.93
N SER A 111 -0.16 -16.94 18.48
CA SER A 111 0.81 -15.83 18.40
C SER A 111 1.26 -15.36 19.79
N PRO A 112 2.52 -14.93 19.95
CA PRO A 112 3.62 -14.87 18.99
C PRO A 112 4.42 -16.18 18.89
N LEU A 113 4.01 -17.24 19.56
CA LEU A 113 4.76 -18.51 19.64
C LEU A 113 4.88 -19.17 18.25
N GLY A 114 3.81 -19.11 17.45
CA GLY A 114 3.80 -19.66 16.11
C GLY A 114 4.86 -19.02 15.20
N GLN A 115 4.90 -17.71 15.15
CA GLN A 115 5.89 -16.97 14.38
C GLN A 115 7.32 -17.21 14.88
N ALA A 116 7.51 -17.18 16.20
CA ALA A 116 8.81 -17.46 16.81
C ALA A 116 9.30 -18.88 16.47
N PHE A 117 8.42 -19.89 16.59
CA PHE A 117 8.74 -21.28 16.29
C PHE A 117 9.06 -21.48 14.80
N ALA A 118 8.22 -20.95 13.91
CA ALA A 118 8.40 -21.06 12.46
C ALA A 118 9.70 -20.42 11.97
N THR A 119 10.20 -19.40 12.67
CA THR A 119 11.40 -18.65 12.26
C THR A 119 12.66 -18.99 13.03
N ILE A 120 12.61 -19.84 14.06
CA ILE A 120 13.74 -20.09 14.99
C ILE A 120 15.03 -20.49 14.26
N ASN A 121 14.93 -21.26 13.19
CA ASN A 121 16.05 -21.74 12.39
C ASN A 121 16.34 -20.87 11.16
N ASN A 122 15.53 -19.86 10.89
CA ASN A 122 15.60 -19.07 9.66
C ASN A 122 16.46 -17.83 9.80
N PHE A 123 16.80 -17.43 11.03
CA PHE A 123 17.78 -16.39 11.30
C PHE A 123 19.19 -17.01 11.32
N LYS A 124 19.94 -16.83 10.23
CA LYS A 124 21.26 -17.47 10.07
C LYS A 124 22.33 -16.81 10.91
N ARG A 125 22.19 -15.52 11.20
CA ARG A 125 23.27 -14.70 11.79
C ARG A 125 22.88 -13.97 13.07
N LEU A 126 21.60 -13.79 13.35
CA LEU A 126 21.12 -13.05 14.51
C LEU A 126 21.10 -13.93 15.77
N PRO A 127 21.93 -13.65 16.81
CA PRO A 127 21.98 -14.42 18.03
C PRO A 127 20.64 -14.45 18.77
N VAL A 128 20.41 -15.50 19.55
CA VAL A 128 19.15 -15.67 20.32
C VAL A 128 18.92 -14.51 21.28
N ALA A 129 19.98 -14.02 21.95
CA ALA A 129 19.86 -12.89 22.89
C ALA A 129 19.33 -11.62 22.19
N ASP A 130 19.82 -11.34 20.97
CA ASP A 130 19.34 -10.21 20.17
C ASP A 130 17.88 -10.40 19.74
N ARG A 131 17.49 -11.62 19.35
CA ARG A 131 16.08 -11.93 19.01
C ARG A 131 15.16 -11.72 20.22
N LEU A 132 15.56 -12.13 21.41
CA LEU A 132 14.77 -11.97 22.63
C LEU A 132 14.61 -10.50 23.04
N SER A 133 15.50 -9.60 22.59
CA SER A 133 15.38 -8.17 22.86
C SER A 133 14.12 -7.52 22.30
N ILE A 134 13.45 -8.16 21.32
CA ILE A 134 12.19 -7.66 20.74
C ILE A 134 10.99 -7.79 21.68
N ALA A 135 11.11 -8.51 22.80
CA ALA A 135 9.99 -8.78 23.71
C ALA A 135 9.29 -7.50 24.22
N GLY A 136 10.06 -6.42 24.48
CA GLY A 136 9.48 -5.12 24.85
C GLY A 136 8.55 -4.54 23.78
N LEU A 137 8.87 -4.77 22.49
CA LEU A 137 8.05 -4.30 21.38
C LEU A 137 6.70 -5.03 21.32
N LEU A 138 6.66 -6.32 21.67
CA LEU A 138 5.40 -7.05 21.76
C LEU A 138 4.46 -6.45 22.80
N VAL A 139 4.99 -6.02 23.96
CA VAL A 139 4.20 -5.36 24.99
C VAL A 139 3.71 -3.98 24.52
N ALA A 140 4.55 -3.19 23.84
CA ALA A 140 4.14 -1.92 23.26
C ALA A 140 3.06 -2.10 22.18
N MET A 141 3.10 -3.18 21.39
CA MET A 141 2.05 -3.50 20.42
C MET A 141 0.71 -3.90 21.09
N LEU A 142 0.75 -4.52 22.28
CA LEU A 142 -0.46 -4.78 23.07
C LEU A 142 -1.07 -3.49 23.62
N ASP A 143 -0.23 -2.51 23.96
CA ASP A 143 -0.64 -1.20 24.43
C ASP A 143 -1.23 -0.34 23.30
N LEU A 144 -0.67 -0.45 22.11
CA LEU A 144 -1.16 0.30 20.96
C LEU A 144 -2.61 -0.07 20.66
N ASN A 145 -3.50 0.85 20.94
CA ASN A 145 -4.87 0.76 20.46
C ASN A 145 -5.17 1.99 19.59
N ARG A 146 -6.23 1.92 18.81
CA ARG A 146 -6.63 3.00 17.92
C ARG A 146 -7.45 4.10 18.60
N ASN A 147 -7.47 4.12 19.91
CA ASN A 147 -7.90 5.29 20.65
C ASN A 147 -6.94 6.42 20.30
N ASP A 148 -7.46 7.51 19.79
CA ASP A 148 -6.69 8.65 19.28
C ASP A 148 -5.63 9.17 20.25
N ALA A 149 -5.90 9.15 21.54
CA ALA A 149 -4.96 9.64 22.54
C ALA A 149 -3.68 8.78 22.62
N VAL A 150 -3.81 7.46 22.73
CA VAL A 150 -2.68 6.53 22.80
C VAL A 150 -1.96 6.48 21.45
N TYR A 151 -2.70 6.42 20.35
CA TYR A 151 -2.12 6.43 19.02
C TYR A 151 -1.27 7.67 18.78
N GLN A 152 -1.77 8.85 19.17
CA GLN A 152 -1.06 10.12 19.00
C GLN A 152 0.21 10.20 19.84
N GLN A 153 0.26 9.59 21.02
CA GLN A 153 1.48 9.54 21.81
C GLN A 153 2.57 8.75 21.08
N TYR A 154 2.25 7.56 20.56
CA TYR A 154 3.18 6.78 19.76
C TYR A 154 3.50 7.43 18.41
N ASP A 155 2.55 8.09 17.79
CA ASP A 155 2.80 8.84 16.55
C ASP A 155 3.74 10.02 16.75
N GLY A 156 3.80 10.58 17.97
CA GLY A 156 4.66 11.73 18.31
C GLY A 156 6.16 11.42 18.37
N ILE A 157 6.56 10.14 18.39
CA ILE A 157 7.96 9.72 18.43
C ILE A 157 8.33 8.88 17.21
N ASP A 158 9.62 8.87 16.84
CA ASP A 158 10.12 7.97 15.80
C ASP A 158 10.31 6.54 16.32
N ALA A 159 10.28 5.59 15.38
CA ALA A 159 10.39 4.18 15.72
C ALA A 159 11.75 3.82 16.34
N LEU A 160 12.85 4.45 15.92
CA LEU A 160 14.17 4.20 16.50
C LEU A 160 14.21 4.61 17.98
N THR A 161 13.62 5.75 18.30
CA THR A 161 13.48 6.23 19.69
C THR A 161 12.70 5.22 20.53
N LEU A 162 11.55 4.73 20.03
CA LEU A 162 10.79 3.67 20.71
C LEU A 162 11.63 2.40 20.90
N PHE A 163 12.32 1.94 19.87
CA PHE A 163 13.15 0.72 19.95
C PHE A 163 14.24 0.83 21.01
N LYS A 164 14.90 1.99 21.10
CA LYS A 164 15.91 2.26 22.15
C LYS A 164 15.31 2.30 23.55
N GLN A 165 14.15 2.93 23.70
CA GLN A 165 13.43 2.97 25.00
C GLN A 165 13.02 1.57 25.46
N LEU A 166 12.65 0.69 24.53
CA LEU A 166 12.33 -0.71 24.77
C LEU A 166 13.57 -1.61 24.92
N ARG A 167 14.79 -1.03 24.83
CA ARG A 167 16.09 -1.73 24.94
C ARG A 167 16.26 -2.85 23.91
N ILE A 168 15.72 -2.66 22.72
CA ILE A 168 15.99 -3.57 21.58
C ILE A 168 17.45 -3.42 21.20
N SER A 169 18.15 -4.54 20.96
CA SER A 169 19.57 -4.52 20.63
C SER A 169 19.82 -3.81 19.29
N ASP A 170 20.96 -3.11 19.19
CA ASP A 170 21.36 -2.43 17.95
C ASP A 170 21.44 -3.41 16.78
N ARG A 171 21.84 -4.65 17.06
CA ARG A 171 21.92 -5.70 16.07
C ARG A 171 20.54 -6.09 15.55
N MET A 172 19.55 -6.29 16.43
CA MET A 172 18.16 -6.55 16.06
C MET A 172 17.55 -5.40 15.25
N ILE A 173 17.86 -4.15 15.65
CA ILE A 173 17.39 -2.96 14.93
C ILE A 173 18.00 -2.91 13.53
N ASN A 174 19.31 -3.00 13.41
CA ASN A 174 20.01 -2.74 12.14
C ASN A 174 19.97 -3.93 11.16
N GLU A 175 19.96 -5.17 11.66
CA GLU A 175 20.03 -6.36 10.80
C GLU A 175 18.64 -6.93 10.44
N PHE A 176 17.59 -6.58 11.21
CA PHE A 176 16.26 -7.12 10.97
C PHE A 176 15.18 -6.03 10.83
N LEU A 177 14.98 -5.19 11.86
CA LEU A 177 13.87 -4.23 11.84
C LEU A 177 14.04 -3.16 10.76
N ARG A 178 15.23 -2.57 10.62
CA ARG A 178 15.50 -1.55 9.59
C ARG A 178 15.27 -2.07 8.16
N PRO A 179 15.78 -3.25 7.74
CA PRO A 179 15.47 -3.82 6.43
C PRO A 179 13.98 -4.00 6.17
N ILE A 180 13.23 -4.51 7.15
CA ILE A 180 11.78 -4.69 7.04
C ILE A 180 11.07 -3.35 6.86
N LEU A 181 11.47 -2.33 7.62
CA LEU A 181 10.85 -1.00 7.54
C LEU A 181 11.19 -0.28 6.23
N LEU A 182 12.43 -0.40 5.75
CA LEU A 182 12.83 0.16 4.45
C LEU A 182 12.03 -0.43 3.29
N VAL A 183 11.56 -1.66 3.39
CA VAL A 183 10.76 -2.30 2.34
C VAL A 183 9.26 -2.19 2.62
N GLY A 184 8.83 -2.27 3.88
CA GLY A 184 7.42 -2.26 4.24
C GLY A 184 6.80 -0.86 4.38
N LEU A 185 7.61 0.14 4.79
CA LEU A 185 7.19 1.54 4.97
C LEU A 185 8.09 2.53 4.22
N PHE A 186 9.07 2.02 3.46
CA PHE A 186 9.94 2.74 2.53
C PHE A 186 10.84 3.80 3.17
N LYS A 187 11.05 3.73 4.49
CA LYS A 187 11.92 4.64 5.24
C LYS A 187 12.60 3.92 6.41
N PRO A 188 13.75 4.44 6.87
CA PRO A 188 14.42 3.91 8.06
C PRO A 188 13.66 4.31 9.34
N PRO A 189 13.87 3.58 10.46
CA PRO A 189 13.09 3.77 11.68
C PRO A 189 13.18 5.17 12.31
N GLU A 190 14.25 5.93 12.09
CA GLU A 190 14.42 7.30 12.55
C GLU A 190 13.53 8.33 11.85
N GLU A 191 12.96 7.98 10.70
CA GLU A 191 12.06 8.85 9.93
C GLU A 191 10.59 8.41 10.01
N LEU A 192 10.30 7.27 10.66
CA LEU A 192 8.98 6.68 10.72
C LEU A 192 8.30 6.92 12.07
N SER A 193 7.00 7.20 12.06
CA SER A 193 6.16 7.18 13.25
C SER A 193 6.20 5.80 13.93
N ALA A 194 6.40 5.78 15.24
CA ALA A 194 6.40 4.54 16.01
C ALA A 194 5.03 3.85 15.96
N ALA A 195 3.93 4.60 15.92
CA ALA A 195 2.59 4.03 15.81
C ALA A 195 2.42 3.25 14.50
N VAL A 196 2.74 3.85 13.35
CA VAL A 196 2.62 3.20 12.04
C VAL A 196 3.58 2.02 11.91
N THR A 197 4.78 2.15 12.47
CA THR A 197 5.76 1.06 12.53
C THR A 197 5.21 -0.14 13.31
N MET A 198 4.64 0.08 14.48
CA MET A 198 4.02 -0.99 15.28
C MET A 198 2.81 -1.61 14.57
N GLU A 199 2.01 -0.82 13.85
CA GLU A 199 0.91 -1.35 13.04
C GLU A 199 1.41 -2.32 11.96
N LEU A 200 2.52 -2.02 11.29
CA LEU A 200 3.12 -2.95 10.34
C LEU A 200 3.66 -4.20 11.06
N LEU A 201 4.50 -4.00 12.08
CA LEU A 201 5.16 -5.10 12.77
C LEU A 201 4.19 -6.02 13.53
N TYR A 202 2.99 -5.53 13.84
CA TYR A 202 1.92 -6.35 14.42
C TYR A 202 1.58 -7.58 13.57
N TYR A 203 1.55 -7.45 12.24
CA TYR A 203 1.29 -8.57 11.33
C TYR A 203 2.37 -9.64 11.40
N TYR A 204 3.61 -9.25 11.66
CA TYR A 204 4.73 -10.18 11.78
C TYR A 204 4.75 -10.91 13.13
N ALA A 205 4.17 -10.30 14.18
CA ALA A 205 4.43 -10.76 15.54
C ALA A 205 3.18 -11.17 16.33
N LEU A 206 2.06 -10.48 16.19
CA LEU A 206 0.88 -10.65 17.05
C LEU A 206 -0.40 -10.99 16.29
N ALA A 207 -0.47 -10.81 14.98
CA ALA A 207 -1.56 -11.34 14.17
C ALA A 207 -1.51 -12.87 14.10
N HIS A 208 -2.43 -13.50 13.40
CA HIS A 208 -2.40 -14.95 13.21
C HIS A 208 -1.08 -15.39 12.56
N GLN A 209 -0.61 -16.60 12.88
CA GLN A 209 0.70 -17.08 12.40
C GLN A 209 0.86 -16.93 10.88
N ASP A 210 -0.17 -17.24 10.10
CA ASP A 210 -0.17 -17.19 8.64
C ASP A 210 -0.56 -15.83 8.04
N SER A 211 -0.79 -14.79 8.86
CA SER A 211 -1.18 -13.45 8.37
C SER A 211 -0.16 -12.85 7.43
N PHE A 212 1.11 -13.21 7.61
CA PHE A 212 2.23 -12.71 6.81
C PHE A 212 2.51 -13.52 5.54
N ASP A 213 1.80 -14.63 5.31
CA ASP A 213 1.92 -15.38 4.07
C ASP A 213 1.58 -14.50 2.88
N VAL A 214 2.47 -14.44 1.89
CA VAL A 214 2.38 -13.57 0.72
C VAL A 214 2.41 -14.39 -0.56
N ARG A 215 1.62 -13.95 -1.54
CA ARG A 215 1.57 -14.50 -2.89
C ARG A 215 1.52 -13.38 -3.91
N TRP A 216 1.69 -13.72 -5.18
CA TRP A 216 1.86 -12.77 -6.27
C TRP A 216 0.87 -13.05 -7.40
N ILE A 217 0.68 -12.12 -8.32
CA ILE A 217 0.00 -12.39 -9.59
C ILE A 217 0.82 -13.40 -10.37
N LYS A 218 0.17 -14.44 -10.89
CA LYS A 218 0.83 -15.55 -11.63
C LYS A 218 0.93 -15.36 -13.13
N SER A 219 0.38 -14.26 -13.67
CA SER A 219 0.50 -13.89 -15.09
C SER A 219 0.18 -12.40 -15.27
N LYS A 220 0.75 -11.77 -16.29
CA LYS A 220 0.48 -10.38 -16.67
C LYS A 220 0.69 -9.39 -15.52
N SER A 221 -0.18 -8.38 -15.44
CA SER A 221 -0.19 -7.34 -14.40
C SER A 221 -1.41 -7.45 -13.48
N ILE A 222 -1.34 -6.82 -12.31
CA ILE A 222 -2.47 -6.66 -11.39
C ILE A 222 -3.63 -5.95 -12.10
N ALA A 223 -3.31 -4.92 -12.88
CA ALA A 223 -4.31 -4.16 -13.61
C ALA A 223 -5.09 -5.05 -14.59
N GLU A 224 -4.40 -5.85 -15.40
CA GLU A 224 -5.05 -6.76 -16.37
C GLU A 224 -5.84 -7.87 -15.68
N GLN A 225 -5.31 -8.42 -14.57
CA GLN A 225 -5.91 -9.60 -13.93
C GLN A 225 -7.08 -9.26 -12.99
N LEU A 226 -7.08 -8.10 -12.36
CA LEU A 226 -8.06 -7.74 -11.33
C LEU A 226 -8.85 -6.48 -11.68
N LEU A 227 -8.19 -5.41 -12.12
CA LEU A 227 -8.88 -4.14 -12.37
C LEU A 227 -9.62 -4.11 -13.70
N ALA A 228 -9.08 -4.71 -14.76
CA ALA A 228 -9.77 -4.75 -16.05
C ALA A 228 -11.10 -5.53 -15.99
N PRO A 229 -11.18 -6.73 -15.37
CA PRO A 229 -12.46 -7.41 -15.17
C PRO A 229 -13.46 -6.60 -14.33
N LEU A 230 -13.00 -5.93 -13.25
CA LEU A 230 -13.84 -5.05 -12.45
C LEU A 230 -14.38 -3.88 -13.28
N SER A 231 -13.49 -3.18 -13.97
CA SER A 231 -13.85 -2.06 -14.86
C SER A 231 -14.87 -2.47 -15.91
N GLN A 232 -14.62 -3.59 -16.60
CA GLN A 232 -15.52 -4.13 -17.63
C GLN A 232 -16.91 -4.43 -17.05
N ARG A 233 -16.97 -5.07 -15.87
CA ARG A 233 -18.24 -5.36 -15.20
C ARG A 233 -19.00 -4.08 -14.86
N LEU A 234 -18.34 -3.10 -14.22
CA LEU A 234 -18.99 -1.86 -13.82
C LEU A 234 -19.47 -1.03 -15.01
N ARG A 235 -18.69 -0.97 -16.09
CA ARG A 235 -19.08 -0.28 -17.33
C ARG A 235 -20.23 -0.95 -18.06
N ASN A 236 -20.31 -2.27 -18.04
CA ASN A 236 -21.35 -3.02 -18.73
C ASN A 236 -22.67 -3.09 -17.95
N GLN A 237 -22.62 -3.06 -16.63
CA GLN A 237 -23.77 -3.28 -15.76
C GLN A 237 -24.27 -2.02 -15.05
N HIS A 238 -23.44 -0.98 -15.01
CA HIS A 238 -23.69 0.23 -14.23
C HIS A 238 -23.28 1.49 -15.00
N HIS A 239 -23.62 2.64 -14.46
CA HIS A 239 -23.31 3.94 -15.07
C HIS A 239 -21.90 4.41 -14.67
N LEU A 240 -20.87 3.79 -15.22
CA LEU A 240 -19.47 4.16 -15.04
C LEU A 240 -18.86 4.72 -16.33
N ASP A 241 -18.45 5.99 -16.27
CA ASP A 241 -17.59 6.64 -17.25
C ASP A 241 -16.14 6.68 -16.73
N VAL A 242 -15.15 6.35 -17.58
CA VAL A 242 -13.72 6.40 -17.22
C VAL A 242 -13.00 7.37 -18.13
N LEU A 243 -12.37 8.38 -17.54
CA LEU A 243 -11.60 9.42 -18.21
C LEU A 243 -10.11 9.22 -17.91
N GLY A 244 -9.42 8.46 -18.74
CA GLY A 244 -7.97 8.29 -18.69
C GLY A 244 -7.22 9.45 -19.34
N GLY A 245 -5.92 9.60 -19.06
CA GLY A 245 -5.08 10.69 -19.53
C GLY A 245 -5.59 12.07 -19.11
N THR A 246 -6.32 12.15 -18.00
CA THR A 246 -7.06 13.33 -17.58
C THR A 246 -6.76 13.62 -16.11
N LEU A 247 -6.38 14.87 -15.82
CA LEU A 247 -6.18 15.35 -14.45
C LEU A 247 -7.35 16.24 -14.03
N ALA A 248 -7.90 15.99 -12.85
CA ALA A 248 -8.75 16.96 -12.18
C ALA A 248 -7.89 18.14 -11.74
N SER A 249 -8.28 19.36 -12.14
CA SER A 249 -7.50 20.56 -11.91
C SER A 249 -8.12 21.49 -10.86
N ARG A 250 -9.44 21.52 -10.73
CA ARG A 250 -10.13 22.36 -9.75
C ARG A 250 -11.47 21.77 -9.35
N LEU A 251 -11.83 21.96 -8.08
CA LEU A 251 -13.16 21.71 -7.53
C LEU A 251 -13.89 23.05 -7.39
N ASN A 252 -15.06 23.17 -8.01
CA ASN A 252 -15.92 24.33 -7.87
C ASN A 252 -17.02 24.01 -6.86
N VAL A 253 -17.24 24.96 -5.95
CA VAL A 253 -18.23 24.80 -4.86
C VAL A 253 -19.46 25.66 -5.13
N SER A 254 -20.58 25.30 -4.50
CA SER A 254 -21.80 26.08 -4.54
C SER A 254 -21.61 27.47 -3.90
N PRO A 255 -22.40 28.49 -4.27
CA PRO A 255 -22.28 29.83 -3.71
C PRO A 255 -22.44 29.90 -2.18
N ASP A 256 -23.19 28.96 -1.61
CA ASP A 256 -23.37 28.83 -0.16
C ASP A 256 -22.25 28.02 0.53
N GLY A 257 -21.30 27.49 -0.24
CA GLY A 257 -20.16 26.73 0.28
C GLY A 257 -20.51 25.33 0.81
N THR A 258 -21.72 24.80 0.58
CA THR A 258 -22.17 23.56 1.18
C THR A 258 -21.81 22.31 0.38
N SER A 259 -21.61 22.43 -0.94
CA SER A 259 -21.37 21.29 -1.82
C SER A 259 -20.44 21.60 -2.99
N VAL A 260 -19.85 20.55 -3.56
CA VAL A 260 -19.17 20.62 -4.87
C VAL A 260 -20.22 20.58 -5.96
N THR A 261 -20.09 21.41 -6.99
CA THR A 261 -21.03 21.50 -8.12
C THR A 261 -20.44 21.06 -9.45
N SER A 262 -19.11 21.19 -9.61
CA SER A 262 -18.43 20.76 -10.83
C SER A 262 -16.94 20.49 -10.57
N VAL A 263 -16.33 19.74 -11.48
CA VAL A 263 -14.90 19.44 -11.49
C VAL A 263 -14.29 19.88 -12.81
N GLU A 264 -13.29 20.76 -12.75
CA GLU A 264 -12.49 21.12 -13.93
C GLU A 264 -11.44 20.06 -14.18
N THR A 265 -11.21 19.76 -15.44
CA THR A 265 -10.26 18.73 -15.87
C THR A 265 -9.36 19.23 -16.99
N ASN A 266 -8.16 18.64 -17.09
CA ASN A 266 -7.20 18.90 -18.16
C ASN A 266 -6.77 17.58 -18.80
N SER A 267 -6.93 17.47 -20.12
CA SER A 267 -6.39 16.34 -20.89
C SER A 267 -4.88 16.46 -21.00
N LEU A 268 -4.15 15.43 -20.61
CA LEU A 268 -2.69 15.37 -20.72
C LEU A 268 -2.21 15.29 -22.17
N ALA A 269 -2.98 14.66 -23.04
CA ALA A 269 -2.63 14.48 -24.44
C ALA A 269 -2.81 15.78 -25.26
N THR A 270 -3.83 16.58 -24.96
CA THR A 270 -4.19 17.74 -25.78
C THR A 270 -4.02 19.09 -25.07
N GLY A 271 -3.84 19.08 -23.75
CA GLY A 271 -3.84 20.28 -22.89
C GLY A 271 -5.19 20.98 -22.81
N ARG A 272 -6.25 20.41 -23.37
CA ARG A 272 -7.58 21.01 -23.35
C ARG A 272 -8.22 20.86 -21.97
N SER A 273 -8.83 21.96 -21.50
CA SER A 273 -9.65 21.97 -20.31
C SER A 273 -11.10 21.60 -20.64
N ALA A 274 -11.75 20.91 -19.72
CA ALA A 274 -13.18 20.62 -19.75
C ALA A 274 -13.75 20.73 -18.33
N VAL A 275 -15.09 20.82 -18.22
CA VAL A 275 -15.77 20.88 -16.94
C VAL A 275 -16.81 19.76 -16.88
N ILE A 276 -16.77 18.98 -15.80
CA ILE A 276 -17.81 18.03 -15.49
C ILE A 276 -18.82 18.73 -14.58
N HIS A 277 -20.02 18.93 -15.10
CA HIS A 277 -21.13 19.62 -14.42
C HIS A 277 -22.04 18.63 -13.67
N ASP A 278 -22.94 19.18 -12.87
CA ASP A 278 -23.97 18.43 -12.15
C ASP A 278 -23.37 17.33 -11.27
N VAL A 279 -22.36 17.72 -10.47
CA VAL A 279 -21.66 16.84 -9.54
C VAL A 279 -22.28 16.98 -8.15
N ASP A 280 -22.80 15.89 -7.61
CA ASP A 280 -23.40 15.83 -6.26
C ASP A 280 -22.35 15.57 -5.17
N ALA A 281 -21.28 14.79 -5.51
CA ALA A 281 -20.19 14.52 -4.58
C ALA A 281 -18.88 14.15 -5.29
N VAL A 282 -17.78 14.24 -4.56
CA VAL A 282 -16.44 13.91 -5.03
C VAL A 282 -15.76 12.94 -4.06
N VAL A 283 -15.15 11.89 -4.61
CA VAL A 283 -14.22 11.02 -3.89
C VAL A 283 -12.79 11.38 -4.28
N LEU A 284 -11.98 11.84 -3.32
CA LEU A 284 -10.56 12.13 -3.51
C LEU A 284 -9.72 10.89 -3.22
N ALA A 285 -9.47 10.10 -4.27
CA ALA A 285 -8.64 8.88 -4.21
C ALA A 285 -7.20 9.16 -4.66
N VAL A 286 -6.64 10.28 -4.24
CA VAL A 286 -5.31 10.78 -4.59
C VAL A 286 -4.35 10.74 -3.41
N GLY A 287 -3.04 10.63 -3.67
CA GLY A 287 -2.01 10.78 -2.64
C GLY A 287 -1.73 12.26 -2.30
N ALA A 288 -0.81 12.49 -1.36
CA ALA A 288 -0.49 13.82 -0.84
C ALA A 288 -0.14 14.84 -1.94
N LYS A 289 0.67 14.44 -2.92
CA LYS A 289 1.03 15.29 -4.06
C LYS A 289 -0.18 15.72 -4.91
N GLY A 290 -1.09 14.78 -5.17
CA GLY A 290 -2.34 15.09 -5.89
C GLY A 290 -3.26 16.00 -5.09
N MET A 291 -3.36 15.77 -3.77
CA MET A 291 -4.11 16.61 -2.85
C MET A 291 -3.56 18.05 -2.81
N GLU A 292 -2.24 18.20 -2.66
CA GLU A 292 -1.54 19.49 -2.71
C GLU A 292 -1.88 20.26 -4.00
N ALA A 293 -1.71 19.60 -5.14
CA ALA A 293 -1.94 20.21 -6.45
C ALA A 293 -3.39 20.64 -6.68
N LEU A 294 -4.34 19.81 -6.22
CA LEU A 294 -5.77 20.08 -6.37
C LEU A 294 -6.23 21.21 -5.45
N MET A 295 -5.80 21.22 -4.19
CA MET A 295 -6.17 22.28 -3.23
C MET A 295 -5.55 23.63 -3.59
N ALA A 296 -4.33 23.65 -4.12
CA ALA A 296 -3.70 24.89 -4.60
C ALA A 296 -4.50 25.59 -5.71
N LYS A 297 -5.28 24.83 -6.49
CA LYS A 297 -6.12 25.36 -7.57
C LYS A 297 -7.60 25.48 -7.22
N SER A 298 -8.00 25.07 -6.02
CA SER A 298 -9.38 25.07 -5.52
C SER A 298 -9.49 25.91 -4.24
N PRO A 299 -9.22 27.25 -4.28
CA PRO A 299 -9.11 28.08 -3.07
C PRO A 299 -10.38 28.11 -2.22
N GLU A 300 -11.56 28.09 -2.84
CA GLU A 300 -12.84 28.07 -2.13
C GLU A 300 -13.01 26.74 -1.36
N CYS A 301 -12.73 25.61 -2.00
CA CYS A 301 -12.73 24.30 -1.37
C CYS A 301 -11.67 24.20 -0.26
N ALA A 302 -10.48 24.72 -0.50
CA ALA A 302 -9.38 24.74 0.47
C ALA A 302 -9.72 25.54 1.73
N ALA A 303 -10.44 26.65 1.59
CA ALA A 303 -10.90 27.46 2.73
C ALA A 303 -11.96 26.74 3.58
N LEU A 304 -12.82 25.94 2.95
CA LEU A 304 -13.89 25.20 3.60
C LEU A 304 -13.43 23.87 4.19
N SER A 305 -12.34 23.30 3.68
CA SER A 305 -11.78 22.00 4.09
C SER A 305 -10.29 22.10 4.39
N PRO A 306 -9.88 22.79 5.46
CA PRO A 306 -8.46 22.99 5.81
C PRO A 306 -7.72 21.68 6.10
N GLU A 307 -8.43 20.61 6.46
CA GLU A 307 -7.87 19.26 6.61
C GLU A 307 -7.31 18.70 5.29
N LEU A 308 -7.90 19.06 4.15
CA LEU A 308 -7.38 18.66 2.83
C LEU A 308 -6.09 19.41 2.48
N VAL A 309 -6.00 20.69 2.87
CA VAL A 309 -4.76 21.47 2.72
C VAL A 309 -3.65 20.86 3.57
N ARG A 310 -3.93 20.54 4.86
CA ARG A 310 -2.98 19.85 5.73
C ARG A 310 -2.55 18.50 5.14
N ALA A 311 -3.49 17.74 4.60
CA ALA A 311 -3.18 16.46 3.97
C ALA A 311 -2.20 16.60 2.79
N GLY A 312 -2.31 17.65 2.01
CA GLY A 312 -1.36 17.96 0.93
C GLY A 312 0.06 18.27 1.41
N THR A 313 0.24 18.65 2.69
CA THR A 313 1.58 18.89 3.26
C THR A 313 2.27 17.63 3.78
N LEU A 314 1.62 16.47 3.74
CA LEU A 314 2.24 15.22 4.16
C LEU A 314 3.50 14.93 3.31
N GLY A 315 4.57 14.51 3.98
CA GLY A 315 5.80 14.10 3.32
C GLY A 315 5.55 12.95 2.33
N ALA A 316 6.43 12.81 1.36
CA ALA A 316 6.32 11.75 0.37
C ALA A 316 7.70 11.17 0.04
N ILE A 317 7.71 9.94 -0.44
CA ILE A 317 8.90 9.12 -0.65
C ILE A 317 9.07 8.84 -2.14
N ASP A 318 10.32 8.88 -2.59
CA ASP A 318 10.72 8.52 -3.95
C ASP A 318 10.89 7.01 -4.06
N VAL A 319 10.46 6.45 -5.19
CA VAL A 319 10.63 5.05 -5.54
C VAL A 319 11.23 4.97 -6.95
N VAL A 320 12.14 4.02 -7.15
CA VAL A 320 12.64 3.66 -8.49
C VAL A 320 12.27 2.22 -8.76
N SER A 321 11.64 1.96 -9.90
CA SER A 321 11.32 0.61 -10.38
C SER A 321 12.14 0.27 -11.59
N VAL A 322 12.69 -0.94 -11.62
CA VAL A 322 13.55 -1.45 -12.69
C VAL A 322 13.00 -2.78 -13.20
N ARG A 323 13.02 -2.95 -14.52
CA ARG A 323 12.77 -4.25 -15.15
C ARG A 323 13.98 -4.59 -16.04
N LEU A 324 14.51 -5.80 -15.86
CA LEU A 324 15.61 -6.31 -16.67
C LEU A 324 15.19 -7.59 -17.36
N TRP A 325 15.55 -7.74 -18.64
CA TRP A 325 15.43 -8.96 -19.41
C TRP A 325 16.85 -9.49 -19.69
N LEU A 326 17.09 -10.76 -19.38
CA LEU A 326 18.41 -11.36 -19.45
C LEU A 326 18.52 -12.33 -20.63
N ASP A 327 19.76 -12.50 -21.15
CA ASP A 327 20.06 -13.41 -22.27
C ASP A 327 19.98 -14.90 -21.89
N ARG A 328 19.86 -15.21 -20.60
CA ARG A 328 19.82 -16.58 -20.07
C ARG A 328 18.96 -16.68 -18.81
N THR A 329 18.51 -17.88 -18.52
CA THR A 329 17.83 -18.18 -17.25
C THR A 329 18.85 -18.23 -16.11
N VAL A 330 18.59 -17.49 -15.04
CA VAL A 330 19.38 -17.47 -13.80
C VAL A 330 18.44 -17.93 -12.66
N PRO A 331 18.47 -19.21 -12.29
CA PRO A 331 17.62 -19.72 -11.22
C PRO A 331 18.11 -19.23 -9.85
N VAL A 332 17.19 -18.77 -9.02
CA VAL A 332 17.45 -18.41 -7.61
C VAL A 332 16.64 -19.33 -6.68
N ALA A 333 17.12 -19.47 -5.45
CA ALA A 333 16.46 -20.35 -4.47
C ALA A 333 15.08 -19.82 -4.08
N ASP A 334 14.98 -18.51 -3.84
CA ASP A 334 13.74 -17.83 -3.48
C ASP A 334 13.44 -16.75 -4.51
N PRO A 335 12.25 -16.75 -5.14
CA PRO A 335 11.93 -15.79 -6.21
C PRO A 335 11.68 -14.37 -5.72
N ALA A 336 11.47 -14.17 -4.41
CA ALA A 336 11.25 -12.88 -3.78
C ALA A 336 12.41 -12.57 -2.81
N ASN A 337 13.11 -11.46 -3.03
CA ASN A 337 14.32 -11.12 -2.30
C ASN A 337 14.31 -9.68 -1.82
N VAL A 338 14.79 -9.47 -0.59
CA VAL A 338 15.02 -8.17 0.05
C VAL A 338 16.51 -7.94 0.17
N LEU A 339 16.97 -6.78 -0.29
CA LEU A 339 18.35 -6.35 -0.26
C LEU A 339 18.53 -5.14 0.66
N SER A 340 19.46 -5.20 1.59
CA SER A 340 19.70 -4.10 2.52
C SER A 340 21.15 -3.98 2.94
N ARG A 341 21.54 -2.80 3.41
CA ARG A 341 22.88 -2.50 3.97
C ARG A 341 24.03 -2.63 2.97
N PHE A 342 23.76 -2.83 1.68
CA PHE A 342 24.81 -2.72 0.66
C PHE A 342 25.23 -1.27 0.48
N GLN A 343 26.53 -1.03 0.30
CA GLN A 343 27.03 0.33 0.08
C GLN A 343 26.42 0.96 -1.19
N ALA A 344 26.24 0.15 -2.22
CA ALA A 344 25.62 0.57 -3.47
C ALA A 344 24.18 1.09 -3.32
N LEU A 345 23.46 0.68 -2.29
CA LEU A 345 22.10 1.16 -2.00
C LEU A 345 22.05 2.58 -1.43
N GLN A 346 23.16 3.13 -0.94
CA GLN A 346 23.26 4.50 -0.40
C GLN A 346 22.16 4.84 0.62
N GLY A 347 21.81 3.89 1.50
CA GLY A 347 20.77 4.03 2.51
C GLY A 347 19.34 3.68 2.03
N SER A 348 19.17 3.31 0.76
CA SER A 348 17.92 2.77 0.24
C SER A 348 17.70 1.33 0.69
N GLY A 349 16.45 0.88 0.71
CA GLY A 349 16.09 -0.53 0.67
C GLY A 349 15.83 -0.95 -0.76
N ALA A 350 16.02 -2.22 -1.08
CA ALA A 350 15.64 -2.75 -2.38
C ALA A 350 15.00 -4.12 -2.28
N THR A 351 14.19 -4.44 -3.26
CA THR A 351 13.67 -5.79 -3.49
C THR A 351 13.99 -6.19 -4.93
N PHE A 352 14.10 -7.50 -5.16
CA PHE A 352 13.96 -8.01 -6.51
C PHE A 352 13.15 -9.30 -6.54
N PHE A 353 12.52 -9.53 -7.67
CA PHE A 353 11.64 -10.65 -7.93
C PHE A 353 12.03 -11.29 -9.26
N MET A 354 12.10 -12.63 -9.27
CA MET A 354 12.30 -13.40 -10.50
C MET A 354 10.93 -13.69 -11.11
N LEU A 355 10.52 -12.85 -12.05
CA LEU A 355 9.17 -12.96 -12.61
C LEU A 355 8.96 -14.23 -13.41
N ASP A 356 9.98 -14.72 -14.10
CA ASP A 356 9.96 -15.99 -14.81
C ASP A 356 9.75 -17.18 -13.86
N GLN A 357 10.24 -17.10 -12.61
CA GLN A 357 9.99 -18.12 -11.58
C GLN A 357 8.63 -17.96 -10.88
N LEU A 358 8.12 -16.72 -10.75
CA LEU A 358 6.79 -16.45 -10.22
C LEU A 358 5.68 -16.73 -11.24
N GLN A 359 5.98 -16.65 -12.53
CA GLN A 359 5.06 -16.83 -13.66
C GLN A 359 5.57 -17.89 -14.65
N PRO A 360 5.88 -19.12 -14.20
CA PRO A 360 6.58 -20.12 -15.00
C PRO A 360 5.77 -20.56 -16.24
N ASP A 361 4.45 -20.59 -16.12
CA ASP A 361 3.55 -21.05 -17.20
C ASP A 361 3.27 -19.96 -18.26
N THR A 362 3.68 -18.71 -17.98
CA THR A 362 3.33 -17.55 -18.81
C THR A 362 4.54 -16.68 -19.16
N GLN A 363 5.73 -17.28 -19.23
CA GLN A 363 6.98 -16.56 -19.51
C GLN A 363 6.92 -15.73 -20.80
N GLN A 364 6.24 -16.22 -21.85
CA GLN A 364 6.08 -15.47 -23.09
C GLN A 364 5.37 -14.12 -22.87
N GLU A 365 4.45 -14.05 -21.92
CA GLU A 365 3.76 -12.80 -21.58
C GLU A 365 4.72 -11.74 -20.99
N LEU A 366 5.82 -12.17 -20.33
CA LEU A 366 6.85 -11.26 -19.82
C LEU A 366 7.75 -10.68 -20.92
N TRP A 367 7.84 -11.37 -22.06
CA TRP A 367 8.65 -10.98 -23.20
C TRP A 367 7.84 -10.25 -24.29
N GLY A 368 6.50 -10.22 -24.18
CA GLY A 368 5.61 -9.63 -25.17
C GLY A 368 5.70 -10.35 -26.51
N ALA A 369 6.05 -9.62 -27.58
CA ALA A 369 6.20 -10.17 -28.92
C ALA A 369 7.57 -10.84 -29.15
N ASP A 370 8.57 -10.56 -28.31
CA ASP A 370 9.92 -11.10 -28.46
C ASP A 370 9.99 -12.56 -28.00
N PRO A 371 10.87 -13.39 -28.57
CA PRO A 371 11.07 -14.75 -28.10
C PRO A 371 11.65 -14.74 -26.69
N VAL A 372 11.27 -15.71 -25.87
CA VAL A 372 11.84 -15.92 -24.55
C VAL A 372 13.32 -16.30 -24.67
N GLN A 373 14.21 -15.54 -24.03
CA GLN A 373 15.65 -15.80 -24.01
C GLN A 373 16.15 -16.23 -22.63
N GLY A 374 15.60 -15.64 -21.58
CA GLY A 374 16.08 -15.88 -20.22
C GLY A 374 15.20 -15.31 -19.13
N SER A 375 15.77 -15.06 -17.98
CA SER A 375 15.05 -14.55 -16.82
C SER A 375 14.62 -13.10 -16.97
N VAL A 376 13.53 -12.77 -16.29
CA VAL A 376 13.03 -11.39 -16.15
C VAL A 376 13.05 -11.00 -14.69
N VAL A 377 13.82 -9.95 -14.38
CA VAL A 377 13.99 -9.41 -13.03
C VAL A 377 13.19 -8.13 -12.87
N ALA A 378 12.34 -8.08 -11.86
CA ALA A 378 11.73 -6.83 -11.40
C ALA A 378 12.42 -6.41 -10.11
N SER A 379 12.89 -5.17 -10.02
CA SER A 379 13.51 -4.62 -8.82
C SER A 379 12.93 -3.26 -8.47
N ASP A 380 12.71 -3.01 -7.19
CA ASP A 380 12.24 -1.74 -6.68
C ASP A 380 13.19 -1.23 -5.60
N PHE A 381 13.50 0.07 -5.67
CA PHE A 381 14.28 0.77 -4.66
C PHE A 381 13.36 1.71 -3.89
N TYR A 382 13.46 1.65 -2.57
CA TYR A 382 12.67 2.43 -1.63
C TYR A 382 13.57 3.40 -0.85
N ASN A 383 13.06 4.55 -0.43
CA ASN A 383 13.89 5.64 0.08
C ASN A 383 14.97 6.03 -0.95
N SER A 384 14.57 6.12 -2.21
CA SER A 384 15.47 6.01 -3.36
C SER A 384 15.98 7.33 -3.89
N THR A 385 15.96 8.43 -3.13
CA THR A 385 16.39 9.76 -3.59
C THR A 385 17.82 9.71 -4.16
N ALA A 386 18.78 9.08 -3.45
CA ALA A 386 20.14 8.95 -3.92
C ALA A 386 20.28 8.04 -5.18
N ILE A 387 19.51 6.96 -5.23
CA ILE A 387 19.48 6.06 -6.39
C ILE A 387 18.88 6.77 -7.62
N ALA A 388 17.87 7.60 -7.42
CA ALA A 388 17.20 8.32 -8.51
C ALA A 388 18.11 9.35 -9.22
N GLU A 389 19.20 9.77 -8.57
CA GLU A 389 20.21 10.67 -9.16
C GLU A 389 21.18 9.96 -10.12
N LEU A 390 21.29 8.63 -10.03
CA LEU A 390 22.11 7.84 -10.94
C LEU A 390 21.48 7.82 -12.35
N SER A 391 22.34 7.62 -13.37
CA SER A 391 21.84 7.32 -14.72
C SER A 391 21.12 5.95 -14.73
N ASP A 392 20.29 5.69 -15.75
CA ASP A 392 19.64 4.39 -15.90
C ASP A 392 20.66 3.25 -15.93
N GLN A 393 21.75 3.42 -16.69
CA GLN A 393 22.83 2.45 -16.72
C GLN A 393 23.50 2.29 -15.35
N GLY A 394 23.72 3.37 -14.61
CA GLY A 394 24.31 3.30 -13.26
C GLY A 394 23.44 2.51 -12.28
N ILE A 395 22.10 2.62 -12.39
CA ILE A 395 21.17 1.81 -11.59
C ILE A 395 21.23 0.32 -12.00
N VAL A 396 21.28 0.05 -13.30
CA VAL A 396 21.40 -1.32 -13.82
C VAL A 396 22.75 -1.94 -13.43
N ASP A 397 23.83 -1.18 -13.51
CA ASP A 397 25.16 -1.65 -13.08
C ASP A 397 25.18 -1.96 -11.58
N CYS A 398 24.56 -1.13 -10.75
CA CYS A 398 24.40 -1.39 -9.32
C CYS A 398 23.69 -2.75 -9.07
N LEU A 399 22.61 -3.03 -9.81
CA LEU A 399 21.92 -4.32 -9.72
C LEU A 399 22.80 -5.47 -10.19
N MET A 400 23.32 -5.41 -11.42
CA MET A 400 23.95 -6.53 -12.08
C MET A 400 25.37 -6.84 -11.56
N GLN A 401 26.10 -5.84 -11.08
CA GLN A 401 27.49 -6.02 -10.66
C GLN A 401 27.65 -6.19 -9.15
N GLU A 402 26.76 -5.54 -8.35
CA GLU A 402 26.93 -5.48 -6.91
C GLU A 402 25.85 -6.26 -6.14
N LEU A 403 24.58 -6.15 -6.52
CA LEU A 403 23.46 -6.65 -5.70
C LEU A 403 23.05 -8.08 -6.07
N LEU A 404 22.64 -8.33 -7.31
CA LEU A 404 22.14 -9.64 -7.75
C LEU A 404 23.21 -10.75 -7.64
N PRO A 405 24.50 -10.51 -7.95
CA PRO A 405 25.54 -11.53 -7.79
C PRO A 405 25.80 -12.00 -6.35
N MET A 406 25.37 -11.22 -5.36
CA MET A 406 25.44 -11.64 -3.94
C MET A 406 24.40 -12.70 -3.60
N VAL A 407 23.29 -12.72 -4.33
CA VAL A 407 22.23 -13.73 -4.19
C VAL A 407 22.55 -14.97 -5.04
N GLN A 408 22.90 -14.75 -6.30
CA GLN A 408 23.24 -15.82 -7.24
C GLN A 408 24.40 -15.37 -8.15
N PRO A 409 25.59 -16.00 -8.01
CA PRO A 409 26.79 -15.60 -8.77
C PRO A 409 26.63 -15.63 -10.29
N ASP A 410 25.70 -16.43 -10.83
CA ASP A 410 25.48 -16.58 -12.27
C ASP A 410 25.00 -15.28 -12.94
N PHE A 411 24.45 -14.32 -12.16
CA PHE A 411 24.15 -12.99 -12.66
C PHE A 411 25.37 -12.26 -13.25
N ARG A 412 26.59 -12.58 -12.81
CA ARG A 412 27.82 -11.97 -13.36
C ARG A 412 28.08 -12.32 -14.82
N THR A 413 27.54 -13.43 -15.28
CA THR A 413 27.73 -13.91 -16.65
C THR A 413 26.51 -13.66 -17.53
N ALA A 414 25.39 -13.29 -16.94
CA ALA A 414 24.19 -12.91 -17.68
C ALA A 414 24.34 -11.50 -18.25
N GLN A 415 23.81 -11.29 -19.45
CA GLN A 415 23.77 -9.99 -20.12
C GLN A 415 22.35 -9.44 -20.11
N VAL A 416 22.23 -8.15 -19.88
CA VAL A 416 20.96 -7.44 -20.00
C VAL A 416 20.70 -7.20 -21.49
N VAL A 417 19.67 -7.83 -22.02
CA VAL A 417 19.26 -7.66 -23.43
C VAL A 417 18.22 -6.54 -23.59
N ASP A 418 17.52 -6.20 -22.49
CA ASP A 418 16.61 -5.06 -22.47
C ASP A 418 16.40 -4.59 -21.01
N GLN A 419 16.11 -3.30 -20.84
CA GLN A 419 15.92 -2.68 -19.55
C GLN A 419 14.90 -1.53 -19.59
N ASP A 420 14.20 -1.33 -18.48
CA ASP A 420 13.35 -0.14 -18.27
C ASP A 420 13.57 0.35 -16.83
N VAL A 421 13.87 1.63 -16.67
CA VAL A 421 14.11 2.28 -15.38
C VAL A 421 13.15 3.44 -15.22
N ARG A 422 12.27 3.38 -14.23
CA ARG A 422 11.27 4.43 -13.97
C ARG A 422 11.43 5.02 -12.58
N ARG A 423 11.44 6.34 -12.53
CA ARG A 423 11.51 7.12 -11.31
C ARG A 423 10.13 7.65 -10.96
N TYR A 424 9.73 7.44 -9.73
CA TYR A 424 8.45 7.89 -9.19
C TYR A 424 8.70 8.86 -8.03
N PRO A 425 8.97 10.14 -8.32
CA PRO A 425 9.24 11.13 -7.29
C PRO A 425 7.96 11.44 -6.49
N ARG A 426 8.09 11.46 -5.17
CA ARG A 426 7.00 11.78 -4.23
C ARG A 426 5.74 10.91 -4.46
N SER A 427 5.92 9.61 -4.73
CA SER A 427 4.82 8.72 -5.12
C SER A 427 4.15 8.02 -3.94
N VAL A 428 4.84 7.89 -2.81
CA VAL A 428 4.35 7.16 -1.63
C VAL A 428 4.28 8.09 -0.43
N SER A 429 3.23 8.00 0.36
CA SER A 429 3.06 8.82 1.57
C SER A 429 4.09 8.48 2.63
N LEU A 430 4.71 9.51 3.22
CA LEU A 430 5.63 9.36 4.35
C LEU A 430 4.85 9.47 5.66
N PHE A 431 4.91 8.44 6.47
CA PHE A 431 4.37 8.42 7.81
C PHE A 431 5.44 8.79 8.85
N SER A 432 5.85 10.06 8.85
CA SER A 432 6.79 10.61 9.83
C SER A 432 6.15 10.79 11.20
N PRO A 433 6.95 10.99 12.27
CA PRO A 433 6.41 11.36 13.57
C PRO A 433 5.47 12.57 13.49
N GLY A 434 4.31 12.48 14.13
CA GLY A 434 3.27 13.50 14.11
C GLY A 434 2.42 13.58 12.82
N SER A 435 2.66 12.71 11.85
CA SER A 435 1.94 12.72 10.58
C SER A 435 0.47 12.28 10.67
N PHE A 436 0.07 11.59 11.72
CA PHE A 436 -1.31 11.13 11.89
C PHE A 436 -2.32 12.27 11.79
N LYS A 437 -2.03 13.43 12.40
CA LYS A 437 -2.90 14.61 12.35
C LYS A 437 -2.95 15.27 10.96
N GLN A 438 -1.94 15.03 10.12
CA GLN A 438 -1.90 15.55 8.75
C GLN A 438 -2.69 14.68 7.78
N ARG A 439 -2.85 13.39 8.09
CA ARG A 439 -3.59 12.44 7.25
C ARG A 439 -5.05 12.89 7.11
N PRO A 440 -5.65 12.83 5.90
CA PRO A 440 -7.04 13.26 5.72
C PRO A 440 -8.00 12.30 6.43
N PRO A 441 -9.11 12.82 6.97
CA PRO A 441 -10.21 11.95 7.41
C PRO A 441 -10.93 11.38 6.19
N LEU A 442 -11.64 10.27 6.35
CA LEU A 442 -12.50 9.72 5.31
C LEU A 442 -13.66 10.69 4.99
N GLU A 443 -14.31 11.23 6.00
CA GLU A 443 -15.35 12.26 5.88
C GLU A 443 -14.74 13.64 6.16
N THR A 444 -14.90 14.57 5.22
CA THR A 444 -14.35 15.92 5.32
C THR A 444 -15.35 16.91 5.91
N SER A 445 -14.89 18.13 6.19
CA SER A 445 -15.76 19.25 6.62
C SER A 445 -16.85 19.57 5.58
N MET A 446 -16.59 19.32 4.29
CA MET A 446 -17.60 19.39 3.23
C MET A 446 -18.28 18.04 3.05
N SER A 447 -19.57 17.95 3.35
CA SER A 447 -20.32 16.68 3.30
C SER A 447 -20.29 15.98 1.93
N SER A 448 -20.15 16.74 0.84
CA SER A 448 -20.06 16.25 -0.53
C SER A 448 -18.66 15.78 -0.95
N ILE A 449 -17.64 15.90 -0.08
CA ILE A 449 -16.28 15.42 -0.35
C ILE A 449 -15.91 14.33 0.65
N VAL A 450 -15.41 13.22 0.15
CA VAL A 450 -14.82 12.15 0.95
C VAL A 450 -13.43 11.79 0.43
N CYS A 451 -12.56 11.30 1.29
CA CYS A 451 -11.22 10.85 0.92
C CYS A 451 -11.15 9.34 0.89
N ALA A 452 -10.35 8.78 -0.02
CA ALA A 452 -10.07 7.36 -0.11
C ALA A 452 -8.57 7.10 -0.37
N GLY A 453 -8.02 6.08 0.27
CA GLY A 453 -6.61 5.72 0.16
C GLY A 453 -6.11 5.00 1.41
N ASP A 454 -4.98 4.33 1.31
CA ASP A 454 -4.35 3.63 2.43
C ASP A 454 -3.82 4.59 3.53
N TRP A 455 -3.59 5.84 3.18
CA TRP A 455 -3.14 6.91 4.08
C TRP A 455 -4.27 7.65 4.80
N VAL A 456 -5.54 7.40 4.42
CA VAL A 456 -6.72 8.03 5.00
C VAL A 456 -7.01 7.47 6.40
N ARG A 457 -7.45 8.34 7.32
CA ARG A 457 -7.95 7.93 8.64
C ARG A 457 -9.40 7.50 8.50
N MET A 458 -9.68 6.24 8.79
CA MET A 458 -11.03 5.66 8.68
C MET A 458 -11.77 5.60 10.02
N GLU A 459 -11.13 6.04 11.13
CA GLU A 459 -11.70 6.09 12.48
C GLU A 459 -12.27 4.73 12.92
N ASP A 460 -13.56 4.65 13.23
CA ASP A 460 -14.25 3.42 13.63
C ASP A 460 -14.36 2.37 12.51
N ARG A 461 -14.01 2.74 11.27
CA ARG A 461 -14.03 1.86 10.08
C ARG A 461 -12.67 1.26 9.75
N GLU A 462 -11.75 1.22 10.68
CA GLU A 462 -10.43 0.64 10.50
C GLU A 462 -10.49 -0.90 10.48
N PHE A 463 -10.95 -1.47 9.36
CA PHE A 463 -11.18 -2.92 9.22
C PHE A 463 -9.98 -3.68 8.72
N GLY A 464 -9.05 -3.01 8.08
CA GLY A 464 -8.10 -3.69 7.23
C GLY A 464 -6.68 -3.66 7.70
N ALA A 465 -5.85 -4.16 6.82
CA ALA A 465 -4.42 -4.15 6.94
C ALA A 465 -3.92 -2.75 7.29
N LYS A 466 -2.91 -2.72 8.09
CA LYS A 466 -2.35 -1.54 8.71
C LYS A 466 -1.15 -1.10 7.88
N GLY A 467 -0.90 0.20 7.81
CA GLY A 467 0.15 0.76 6.98
C GLY A 467 -0.25 0.87 5.50
N LEU A 468 0.75 0.94 4.64
CA LEU A 468 0.59 1.07 3.19
C LEU A 468 0.25 -0.28 2.57
N CYS A 469 -0.98 -0.48 2.09
CA CYS A 469 -1.33 -1.72 1.41
C CYS A 469 -2.54 -1.59 0.49
N GLN A 470 -2.62 -2.50 -0.48
CA GLN A 470 -3.70 -2.56 -1.47
C GLN A 470 -5.06 -2.82 -0.84
N GLU A 471 -5.13 -3.75 0.11
CA GLU A 471 -6.37 -4.08 0.83
C GLU A 471 -6.93 -2.87 1.55
N ARG A 472 -6.09 -2.14 2.33
CA ARG A 472 -6.52 -0.93 3.02
C ARG A 472 -7.01 0.14 2.05
N ALA A 473 -6.31 0.34 0.93
CA ALA A 473 -6.73 1.28 -0.09
C ALA A 473 -8.11 0.91 -0.68
N TYR A 474 -8.30 -0.37 -1.01
CA TYR A 474 -9.55 -0.87 -1.57
C TYR A 474 -10.71 -0.74 -0.58
N VAL A 475 -10.52 -1.17 0.66
CA VAL A 475 -11.51 -1.04 1.74
C VAL A 475 -11.87 0.42 2.01
N CYS A 476 -10.87 1.31 2.06
CA CYS A 476 -11.13 2.74 2.25
C CYS A 476 -11.96 3.32 1.10
N GLY A 477 -11.74 2.85 -0.14
CA GLY A 477 -12.58 3.20 -1.28
C GLY A 477 -14.03 2.74 -1.12
N LEU A 478 -14.24 1.47 -0.75
CA LEU A 478 -15.58 0.93 -0.46
C LEU A 478 -16.29 1.76 0.61
N GLU A 479 -15.60 2.08 1.70
CA GLU A 479 -16.15 2.87 2.81
C GLU A 479 -16.41 4.33 2.45
N ALA A 480 -15.62 4.92 1.56
CA ALA A 480 -15.87 6.25 1.04
C ALA A 480 -17.22 6.31 0.26
N GLY A 481 -17.48 5.34 -0.61
CA GLY A 481 -18.75 5.20 -1.29
C GLY A 481 -19.91 4.92 -0.31
N ASN A 482 -19.71 3.97 0.61
CA ASN A 482 -20.70 3.65 1.65
C ASN A 482 -21.05 4.88 2.52
N SER A 483 -20.08 5.72 2.85
CA SER A 483 -20.29 6.94 3.64
C SER A 483 -21.21 7.91 2.92
N LEU A 484 -21.01 8.18 1.63
CA LEU A 484 -21.87 9.05 0.83
C LEU A 484 -23.31 8.52 0.78
N LEU A 485 -23.48 7.22 0.60
CA LEU A 485 -24.78 6.55 0.58
C LEU A 485 -25.48 6.58 1.94
N LYS A 486 -24.76 6.21 3.01
CA LYS A 486 -25.29 6.18 4.38
C LYS A 486 -25.76 7.56 4.85
N ARG A 487 -24.99 8.59 4.54
CA ARG A 487 -25.32 9.98 4.87
C ARG A 487 -26.38 10.59 3.95
N LYS A 488 -26.85 9.83 2.94
CA LYS A 488 -27.83 10.30 1.94
C LYS A 488 -27.37 11.55 1.17
N ILE A 489 -26.06 11.70 0.99
CA ILE A 489 -25.50 12.75 0.14
C ILE A 489 -25.79 12.41 -1.32
N VAL A 490 -25.72 11.10 -1.65
CA VAL A 490 -26.05 10.59 -2.99
C VAL A 490 -27.10 9.48 -2.89
N SER A 491 -27.86 9.29 -3.97
CA SER A 491 -28.88 8.25 -4.12
C SER A 491 -28.77 7.60 -5.50
N GLY A 492 -28.96 6.28 -5.52
CA GLY A 492 -29.07 5.52 -6.76
C GLY A 492 -30.49 5.41 -7.29
N THR A 493 -30.64 4.70 -8.40
CA THR A 493 -31.93 4.48 -9.08
C THR A 493 -32.84 3.45 -8.40
N THR A 494 -32.34 2.64 -7.49
CA THR A 494 -33.10 1.61 -6.79
C THR A 494 -33.86 2.17 -5.60
N GLN A 495 -35.19 1.97 -5.58
CA GLN A 495 -36.09 2.49 -4.57
C GLN A 495 -36.02 1.82 -3.18
N SER A 496 -35.31 0.76 -3.03
CA SER A 496 -35.01 0.12 -1.74
C SER A 496 -33.72 0.69 -1.17
N GLN A 497 -33.63 0.87 0.14
CA GLN A 497 -32.51 1.46 0.89
C GLN A 497 -31.16 1.36 0.18
N PRO A 498 -30.35 2.43 0.13
CA PRO A 498 -29.07 2.41 -0.58
C PRO A 498 -28.25 1.22 -0.08
N LEU A 499 -27.98 0.28 -0.99
CA LEU A 499 -27.26 -0.94 -0.70
C LEU A 499 -25.81 -0.53 -0.37
N GLN A 500 -25.46 -0.59 0.90
CA GLN A 500 -24.06 -0.44 1.31
C GLN A 500 -23.29 -1.69 0.87
N HIS A 501 -22.16 -1.51 0.24
CA HIS A 501 -21.29 -2.63 -0.10
C HIS A 501 -20.71 -3.24 1.19
N PRO A 502 -20.82 -4.57 1.42
CA PRO A 502 -20.30 -5.19 2.62
C PRO A 502 -18.77 -5.13 2.63
N VAL A 503 -18.20 -4.71 3.75
CA VAL A 503 -16.77 -4.77 4.01
C VAL A 503 -16.49 -5.91 4.96
N ILE A 504 -15.59 -6.80 4.55
CA ILE A 504 -15.18 -7.95 5.35
C ILE A 504 -14.05 -7.51 6.27
N PRO A 505 -14.22 -7.58 7.61
CA PRO A 505 -13.16 -7.24 8.54
C PRO A 505 -12.02 -8.26 8.45
N ILE A 506 -10.81 -7.84 8.79
CA ILE A 506 -9.71 -8.79 9.01
C ILE A 506 -10.03 -9.70 10.19
N ARG A 507 -9.32 -10.83 10.26
CA ARG A 507 -9.47 -11.76 11.38
C ARG A 507 -9.27 -11.03 12.72
N ALA A 508 -10.13 -11.33 13.68
CA ALA A 508 -10.02 -10.78 15.04
C ALA A 508 -8.72 -11.24 15.72
N ASP A 509 -8.24 -10.44 16.67
CA ASP A 509 -7.09 -10.85 17.52
C ASP A 509 -7.35 -12.21 18.18
N GLU A 510 -6.32 -13.03 18.26
CA GLU A 510 -6.41 -14.30 18.96
C GLU A 510 -6.66 -14.11 20.46
N PRO A 511 -7.32 -15.07 21.15
CA PRO A 511 -7.75 -14.90 22.55
C PRO A 511 -6.64 -14.47 23.52
N GLN A 512 -5.41 -14.99 23.37
CA GLN A 512 -4.28 -14.59 24.20
C GLN A 512 -3.81 -13.15 23.94
N VAL A 513 -3.95 -12.66 22.71
CA VAL A 513 -3.66 -11.26 22.36
C VAL A 513 -4.70 -10.33 22.97
N VAL A 514 -5.99 -10.69 22.88
CA VAL A 514 -7.09 -9.96 23.53
C VAL A 514 -6.89 -9.90 25.04
N PHE A 515 -6.52 -11.05 25.66
CA PHE A 515 -6.21 -11.13 27.09
C PHE A 515 -5.00 -10.24 27.45
N GLY A 516 -3.92 -10.30 26.65
CA GLY A 516 -2.75 -9.46 26.84
C GLY A 516 -3.07 -7.97 26.77
N ARG A 517 -3.90 -7.54 25.80
CA ARG A 517 -4.39 -6.15 25.72
C ARG A 517 -5.17 -5.72 26.95
N THR A 518 -6.04 -6.61 27.45
CA THR A 518 -6.86 -6.34 28.64
C THR A 518 -6.01 -6.14 29.87
N ILE A 519 -5.03 -7.03 30.10
CA ILE A 519 -4.10 -6.89 31.25
C ILE A 519 -3.25 -5.64 31.09
N ASN A 520 -2.69 -5.39 29.89
CA ASN A 520 -1.87 -4.22 29.66
C ASN A 520 -2.65 -2.93 29.95
N LYS A 521 -3.90 -2.84 29.47
CA LYS A 521 -4.77 -1.70 29.75
C LYS A 521 -4.97 -1.50 31.26
N LEU A 522 -5.27 -2.55 32.02
CA LEU A 522 -5.42 -2.46 33.47
C LEU A 522 -4.15 -1.93 34.15
N VAL A 523 -2.97 -2.36 33.70
CA VAL A 523 -1.70 -1.88 34.22
C VAL A 523 -1.49 -0.40 33.89
N MET A 524 -1.77 0.02 32.66
CA MET A 524 -1.62 1.43 32.24
C MET A 524 -2.62 2.34 32.97
N ASP A 525 -3.88 1.92 33.12
CA ASP A 525 -4.89 2.67 33.89
C ASP A 525 -4.46 2.84 35.36
N GLN A 526 -3.79 1.86 35.98
CA GLN A 526 -3.23 1.99 37.33
C GLN A 526 -2.05 2.97 37.36
N LEU A 527 -1.15 2.92 36.41
CA LEU A 527 -0.03 3.87 36.32
C LEU A 527 -0.54 5.31 36.24
N ASP A 528 -1.53 5.55 35.39
CA ASP A 528 -2.17 6.86 35.24
C ASP A 528 -2.85 7.32 36.54
N LEU A 529 -3.56 6.42 37.24
CA LEU A 529 -4.22 6.70 38.51
C LEU A 529 -3.21 7.17 39.58
N PHE A 530 -2.01 6.59 39.59
CA PHE A 530 -0.94 6.96 40.53
C PHE A 530 -0.05 8.10 40.02
N GLY A 531 -0.37 8.70 38.85
CA GLY A 531 0.44 9.78 38.26
C GLY A 531 1.83 9.31 37.83
N LEU A 532 2.00 8.01 37.57
CA LEU A 532 3.26 7.44 37.15
C LEU A 532 3.41 7.58 35.62
N LYS A 533 4.62 7.89 35.17
CA LYS A 533 4.92 8.04 33.76
C LYS A 533 4.78 6.71 33.04
N HIS A 534 4.33 6.78 31.78
CA HIS A 534 4.33 5.64 30.88
C HIS A 534 5.73 4.98 30.81
N PRO A 535 5.87 3.65 30.87
CA PRO A 535 7.16 2.98 31.02
C PRO A 535 8.15 3.27 29.87
N TRP A 536 7.65 3.46 28.66
CA TRP A 536 8.48 3.67 27.46
C TRP A 536 8.08 4.87 26.59
N LEU A 537 6.98 5.57 26.87
CA LEU A 537 6.63 6.84 26.25
C LEU A 537 7.10 7.99 27.17
N ARG A 538 8.39 8.09 27.36
CA ARG A 538 8.98 9.18 28.17
C ARG A 538 9.22 10.37 27.25
N SER A 539 8.44 11.42 27.43
CA SER A 539 8.73 12.74 26.87
C SER A 539 9.93 13.37 27.56
#